data_bac1faff9203fe1b4c1d940f40976663
#
_entry.id   bac1faff9203fe1b4c1d940f40976663
#
_cell.length_a   1.000
_cell.length_b   1.000
_cell.length_c   1.000
_cell.angle_alpha   90.00
_cell.angle_beta   90.00
_cell.angle_gamma   90.00
#
_symmetry.space_group_name_H-M   'P 1'
#
loop_
_entity.id
_entity.type
_entity.pdbx_description
1 polymer ?
#
loop_
_entity_poly.entity_id
_entity_poly.type
_entity_poly.pdbx_seq_one_letter_code
_entity_poly.pdbx_strand_id
1 'polypeptide(L)'
;MSAPAAARRAGARHAAAAPLAAYVLHHYDWSESSLVLELFTRERGRLAAVAKGAKRPYSQLRGVLLPFQRLQVTLGRAADDAQAEVHLLRGAEWAGGAAMPGGAALLPGFYLNELLLRLLAREDPHPALFDAYAHALTLLAAADEAGWQPVLRAFELRLLRETGVLPELARVTLTQQPLRAGSAYTLQPEAGVCASSSGPGISSSVQSVRA
;
A
#
# COMPACT_ATOMS: atom_id res chain seq x y z
N MET A 1 4.49 -44.60 -51.63
CA MET A 1 5.53 -43.84 -50.84
C MET A 1 4.88 -42.61 -50.34
N SER A 2 4.40 -42.66 -49.08
CA SER A 2 3.69 -41.52 -48.42
C SER A 2 4.66 -40.70 -47.60
N ALA A 3 4.66 -39.39 -47.83
CA ALA A 3 5.43 -38.43 -47.03
C ALA A 3 4.69 -38.09 -45.72
N PRO A 4 5.37 -37.97 -44.57
CA PRO A 4 4.72 -37.65 -43.32
C PRO A 4 4.43 -36.13 -43.22
N ALA A 5 3.20 -35.82 -42.82
CA ALA A 5 2.74 -34.48 -42.55
C ALA A 5 3.51 -33.89 -41.36
N ALA A 6 4.16 -32.76 -41.56
CA ALA A 6 4.80 -31.97 -40.53
C ALA A 6 3.74 -31.40 -39.58
N ALA A 7 3.69 -31.91 -38.36
CA ALA A 7 2.89 -31.36 -37.29
C ALA A 7 3.38 -29.98 -36.96
N ARG A 8 2.60 -28.93 -37.29
CA ARG A 8 2.76 -27.55 -36.83
C ARG A 8 2.58 -27.54 -35.32
N ARG A 9 3.68 -27.36 -34.61
CA ARG A 9 3.64 -27.02 -33.17
C ARG A 9 2.91 -25.67 -33.03
N ALA A 10 1.66 -25.76 -32.60
CA ALA A 10 0.93 -24.57 -32.11
C ALA A 10 1.68 -24.03 -30.91
N GLY A 11 2.37 -22.90 -31.07
CA GLY A 11 2.99 -22.21 -29.99
C GLY A 11 1.95 -21.85 -28.91
N ALA A 12 2.12 -22.38 -27.72
CA ALA A 12 1.30 -22.02 -26.59
C ALA A 12 1.39 -20.50 -26.43
N ARG A 13 0.32 -19.79 -26.78
CA ARG A 13 0.17 -18.35 -26.46
C ARG A 13 0.22 -18.27 -24.94
N HIS A 14 1.30 -17.73 -24.40
CA HIS A 14 1.38 -17.39 -22.99
C HIS A 14 0.18 -16.50 -22.68
N ALA A 15 -0.73 -16.99 -21.87
CA ALA A 15 -1.82 -16.16 -21.34
C ALA A 15 -1.19 -14.93 -20.71
N ALA A 16 -1.56 -13.74 -21.21
CA ALA A 16 -1.11 -12.48 -20.63
C ALA A 16 -1.54 -12.48 -19.16
N ALA A 17 -0.62 -12.17 -18.26
CA ALA A 17 -0.95 -12.05 -16.84
C ALA A 17 -2.06 -11.00 -16.69
N ALA A 18 -3.07 -11.31 -15.86
CA ALA A 18 -4.15 -10.37 -15.58
C ALA A 18 -3.58 -9.06 -15.03
N PRO A 19 -4.09 -7.88 -15.48
CA PRO A 19 -3.69 -6.61 -14.92
C PRO A 19 -4.02 -6.53 -13.43
N LEU A 20 -3.14 -5.91 -12.64
CA LEU A 20 -3.28 -5.69 -11.21
C LEU A 20 -3.58 -4.22 -10.94
N ALA A 21 -4.50 -3.94 -10.00
CA ALA A 21 -4.69 -2.58 -9.50
C ALA A 21 -3.51 -2.21 -8.60
N ALA A 22 -2.85 -1.08 -8.85
CA ALA A 22 -1.61 -0.72 -8.17
C ALA A 22 -1.48 0.78 -7.89
N TYR A 23 -0.63 1.09 -6.90
CA TYR A 23 -0.04 2.40 -6.65
C TYR A 23 1.47 2.29 -6.60
N VAL A 24 2.19 3.30 -7.08
CA VAL A 24 3.64 3.43 -6.88
C VAL A 24 3.88 4.04 -5.52
N LEU A 25 4.47 3.28 -4.59
CA LEU A 25 4.85 3.78 -3.27
C LEU A 25 6.19 4.54 -3.33
N HIS A 26 7.14 3.98 -4.08
CA HIS A 26 8.46 4.55 -4.26
C HIS A 26 9.11 4.04 -5.55
N HIS A 27 10.14 4.74 -6.04
CA HIS A 27 10.98 4.26 -7.12
C HIS A 27 12.46 4.58 -6.86
N TYR A 28 13.31 3.71 -7.37
CA TYR A 28 14.76 3.86 -7.31
C TYR A 28 15.34 3.88 -8.73
N ASP A 29 16.38 4.65 -8.91
CA ASP A 29 17.18 4.59 -10.14
C ASP A 29 17.93 3.25 -10.19
N TRP A 30 17.70 2.48 -11.27
CA TRP A 30 18.35 1.18 -11.46
C TRP A 30 19.50 1.24 -12.48
N SER A 31 19.27 1.97 -13.58
CA SER A 31 20.23 2.17 -14.65
C SER A 31 19.97 3.52 -15.31
N GLU A 32 20.72 3.85 -16.35
CA GLU A 32 20.53 5.10 -17.11
C GLU A 32 19.08 5.27 -17.61
N SER A 33 18.40 4.18 -17.95
CA SER A 33 17.05 4.25 -18.54
C SER A 33 15.97 3.53 -17.75
N SER A 34 16.26 2.83 -16.65
CA SER A 34 15.32 1.96 -15.94
C SER A 34 15.11 2.38 -14.49
N LEU A 35 13.94 2.06 -13.95
CA LEU A 35 13.58 2.25 -12.55
C LEU A 35 13.27 0.90 -11.89
N VAL A 36 13.55 0.76 -10.61
CA VAL A 36 12.92 -0.23 -9.72
C VAL A 36 11.78 0.45 -9.00
N LEU A 37 10.62 -0.13 -9.06
CA LEU A 37 9.39 0.36 -8.43
C LEU A 37 9.07 -0.49 -7.21
N GLU A 38 8.68 0.14 -6.12
CA GLU A 38 7.91 -0.47 -5.05
C GLU A 38 6.43 -0.21 -5.32
N LEU A 39 5.70 -1.26 -5.60
CA LEU A 39 4.27 -1.20 -5.92
C LEU A 39 3.45 -1.75 -4.76
N PHE A 40 2.34 -1.11 -4.44
CA PHE A 40 1.28 -1.68 -3.61
C PHE A 40 0.14 -2.10 -4.53
N THR A 41 -0.10 -3.40 -4.61
CA THR A 41 -1.15 -3.98 -5.45
C THR A 41 -2.28 -4.54 -4.60
N ARG A 42 -3.50 -4.46 -5.13
CA ARG A 42 -4.69 -4.95 -4.43
C ARG A 42 -4.69 -6.47 -4.30
N GLU A 43 -4.26 -7.16 -5.35
CA GLU A 43 -4.36 -8.60 -5.50
C GLU A 43 -3.13 -9.36 -4.95
N ARG A 44 -1.97 -8.70 -4.88
CA ARG A 44 -0.71 -9.35 -4.51
C ARG A 44 0.07 -8.62 -3.41
N GLY A 45 -0.50 -7.57 -2.81
CA GLY A 45 0.18 -6.80 -1.77
C GLY A 45 1.35 -5.97 -2.30
N ARG A 46 2.38 -5.78 -1.48
CA ARG A 46 3.58 -5.01 -1.84
C ARG A 46 4.55 -5.87 -2.63
N LEU A 47 5.04 -5.37 -3.76
CA LEU A 47 6.01 -6.07 -4.60
C LEU A 47 6.95 -5.09 -5.30
N ALA A 48 8.11 -5.60 -5.75
CA ALA A 48 9.06 -4.85 -6.53
C ALA A 48 8.95 -5.19 -8.02
N ALA A 49 9.12 -4.17 -8.90
CA ALA A 49 9.11 -4.37 -10.33
C ALA A 49 10.15 -3.48 -11.03
N VAL A 50 10.84 -4.02 -12.04
CA VAL A 50 11.72 -3.25 -12.92
C VAL A 50 10.91 -2.68 -14.08
N ALA A 51 10.93 -1.36 -14.23
CA ALA A 51 10.38 -0.63 -15.36
C ALA A 51 11.49 -0.28 -16.35
N LYS A 52 11.74 -1.17 -17.32
CA LYS A 52 12.79 -0.95 -18.34
C LYS A 52 12.43 0.21 -19.25
N GLY A 53 13.39 1.11 -19.46
CA GLY A 53 13.22 2.26 -20.35
C GLY A 53 12.29 3.37 -19.83
N ALA A 54 11.85 3.31 -18.56
CA ALA A 54 10.94 4.31 -17.98
C ALA A 54 11.52 5.74 -17.95
N LYS A 55 12.87 5.86 -17.86
CA LYS A 55 13.55 7.17 -17.84
C LYS A 55 13.81 7.75 -19.22
N ARG A 56 13.56 7.01 -20.30
CA ARG A 56 13.80 7.52 -21.67
C ARG A 56 12.92 8.75 -21.96
N PRO A 57 13.42 9.75 -22.70
CA PRO A 57 12.69 11.01 -22.95
C PRO A 57 11.27 10.82 -23.50
N TYR A 58 11.07 9.83 -24.36
CA TYR A 58 9.77 9.55 -25.01
C TYR A 58 9.03 8.37 -24.36
N SER A 59 9.42 7.96 -23.15
CA SER A 59 8.74 6.86 -22.45
C SER A 59 7.38 7.31 -21.95
N GLN A 60 6.33 6.61 -22.37
CA GLN A 60 4.98 6.84 -21.85
C GLN A 60 4.87 6.46 -20.35
N LEU A 61 5.73 5.55 -19.87
CA LEU A 61 5.77 5.18 -18.47
C LEU A 61 6.16 6.34 -17.54
N ARG A 62 6.94 7.31 -18.03
CA ARG A 62 7.43 8.43 -17.22
C ARG A 62 6.29 9.29 -16.65
N GLY A 63 5.22 9.53 -17.43
CA GLY A 63 4.05 10.29 -16.98
C GLY A 63 3.03 9.48 -16.18
N VAL A 64 3.12 8.15 -16.26
CA VAL A 64 2.17 7.25 -15.62
C VAL A 64 2.67 6.77 -14.25
N LEU A 65 3.97 6.48 -14.12
CA LEU A 65 4.56 5.91 -12.89
C LEU A 65 4.79 6.99 -11.81
N LEU A 66 3.78 7.80 -11.53
CA LEU A 66 3.83 8.82 -10.50
C LEU A 66 3.21 8.29 -9.19
N PRO A 67 3.70 8.75 -8.01
CA PRO A 67 3.07 8.44 -6.73
C PRO A 67 1.60 8.86 -6.70
N PHE A 68 0.80 8.18 -5.89
CA PHE A 68 -0.61 8.49 -5.62
C PHE A 68 -1.57 8.30 -6.79
N GLN A 69 -1.09 7.96 -7.99
CA GLN A 69 -1.93 7.62 -9.13
C GLN A 69 -2.35 6.15 -9.06
N ARG A 70 -3.64 5.91 -9.25
CA ARG A 70 -4.15 4.54 -9.40
C ARG A 70 -3.84 4.03 -10.80
N LEU A 71 -3.19 2.88 -10.86
CA LEU A 71 -2.71 2.26 -12.09
C LEU A 71 -3.32 0.87 -12.27
N GLN A 72 -3.42 0.46 -13.53
CA GLN A 72 -3.46 -0.94 -13.93
C GLN A 72 -2.07 -1.34 -14.44
N VAL A 73 -1.45 -2.30 -13.77
CA VAL A 73 -0.12 -2.78 -14.14
C VAL A 73 -0.15 -4.21 -14.63
N THR A 74 0.60 -4.49 -15.69
CA THR A 74 0.81 -5.85 -16.18
C THR A 74 2.24 -6.26 -15.87
N LEU A 75 2.40 -7.35 -15.11
CA LEU A 75 3.69 -7.90 -14.75
C LEU A 75 4.03 -9.09 -15.62
N GLY A 76 5.29 -9.18 -16.04
CA GLY A 76 5.87 -10.36 -16.64
C GLY A 76 6.61 -11.18 -15.58
N ARG A 77 6.86 -12.46 -15.86
CA ARG A 77 7.83 -13.21 -15.07
C ARG A 77 9.18 -12.53 -15.19
N ALA A 78 9.90 -12.37 -14.09
CA ALA A 78 11.32 -12.14 -14.15
C ALA A 78 11.93 -13.31 -14.92
N ALA A 79 12.91 -13.02 -15.77
CA ALA A 79 13.53 -14.04 -16.59
C ALA A 79 14.03 -15.17 -15.68
N ASP A 80 13.59 -16.39 -16.00
CA ASP A 80 14.13 -17.69 -15.58
C ASP A 80 14.11 -18.10 -14.11
N ASP A 81 13.54 -17.32 -13.17
CA ASP A 81 13.48 -17.74 -11.78
C ASP A 81 12.07 -17.65 -11.19
N ALA A 82 11.52 -18.81 -10.78
CA ALA A 82 10.22 -18.86 -10.09
C ALA A 82 10.26 -18.22 -8.68
N GLN A 83 11.45 -17.88 -8.21
CA GLN A 83 11.73 -17.26 -6.92
C GLN A 83 12.22 -15.81 -7.05
N ALA A 84 12.14 -15.19 -8.24
CA ALA A 84 12.60 -13.81 -8.39
C ALA A 84 11.75 -12.84 -7.57
N GLU A 85 12.35 -12.22 -6.59
CA GLU A 85 11.74 -11.19 -5.72
C GLU A 85 11.34 -9.92 -6.48
N VAL A 86 11.81 -9.74 -7.72
CA VAL A 86 11.58 -8.55 -8.53
C VAL A 86 10.95 -8.93 -9.86
N HIS A 87 9.74 -8.38 -10.11
CA HIS A 87 8.99 -8.62 -11.35
C HIS A 87 9.45 -7.71 -12.49
N LEU A 88 9.12 -8.07 -13.73
CA LEU A 88 9.30 -7.19 -14.87
C LEU A 88 7.98 -6.46 -15.15
N LEU A 89 7.97 -5.13 -15.10
CA LEU A 89 6.83 -4.33 -15.54
C LEU A 89 6.73 -4.41 -17.06
N ARG A 90 5.62 -4.97 -17.57
CA ARG A 90 5.31 -5.07 -19.01
C ARG A 90 4.51 -3.88 -19.52
N GLY A 91 3.67 -3.32 -18.66
CA GLY A 91 2.85 -2.16 -18.96
C GLY A 91 2.25 -1.55 -17.70
N ALA A 92 1.95 -0.28 -17.77
CA ALA A 92 1.21 0.44 -16.75
C ALA A 92 0.32 1.46 -17.44
N GLU A 93 -0.93 1.54 -17.02
CA GLU A 93 -1.92 2.46 -17.54
C GLU A 93 -2.62 3.17 -16.38
N TRP A 94 -2.98 4.42 -16.57
CA TRP A 94 -3.77 5.13 -15.59
C TRP A 94 -5.18 4.53 -15.50
N ALA A 95 -5.59 4.18 -14.29
CA ALA A 95 -6.86 3.51 -14.01
C ALA A 95 -7.94 4.46 -13.48
N GLY A 96 -7.76 5.77 -13.66
CA GLY A 96 -8.67 6.75 -13.05
C GLY A 96 -8.38 6.90 -11.54
N GLY A 97 -9.30 7.51 -10.83
CA GLY A 97 -9.19 7.74 -9.39
C GLY A 97 -9.44 9.20 -9.02
N ALA A 98 -9.33 9.49 -7.73
CA ALA A 98 -9.43 10.84 -7.21
C ALA A 98 -8.26 11.72 -7.66
N ALA A 99 -8.43 13.03 -7.50
CA ALA A 99 -7.35 13.97 -7.70
C ALA A 99 -6.14 13.60 -6.82
N MET A 100 -4.96 13.72 -7.38
CA MET A 100 -3.71 13.47 -6.67
C MET A 100 -3.53 14.55 -5.58
N PRO A 101 -3.09 14.19 -4.36
CA PRO A 101 -2.69 15.19 -3.38
C PRO A 101 -1.68 16.16 -3.97
N GLY A 102 -1.84 17.45 -3.72
CA GLY A 102 -0.97 18.51 -4.23
C GLY A 102 -0.48 19.44 -3.13
N GLY A 103 0.55 20.23 -3.41
CA GLY A 103 1.09 21.19 -2.44
C GLY A 103 1.50 20.53 -1.12
N ALA A 104 1.06 21.09 0.00
CA ALA A 104 1.38 20.58 1.34
C ALA A 104 0.79 19.18 1.62
N ALA A 105 -0.31 18.79 0.95
CA ALA A 105 -0.92 17.46 1.09
C ALA A 105 -0.04 16.31 0.54
N LEU A 106 1.04 16.61 -0.18
CA LEU A 106 2.02 15.60 -0.60
C LEU A 106 2.73 14.96 0.61
N LEU A 107 3.03 15.72 1.66
CA LEU A 107 3.76 15.20 2.84
C LEU A 107 2.98 14.09 3.55
N PRO A 108 1.71 14.29 3.96
CA PRO A 108 0.91 13.20 4.53
C PRO A 108 0.73 12.03 3.56
N GLY A 109 0.65 12.27 2.24
CA GLY A 109 0.62 11.19 1.24
C GLY A 109 1.91 10.34 1.25
N PHE A 110 3.07 10.97 1.25
CA PHE A 110 4.36 10.26 1.35
C PHE A 110 4.54 9.55 2.69
N TYR A 111 4.01 10.10 3.77
CA TYR A 111 3.98 9.42 5.06
C TYR A 111 3.20 8.10 4.99
N LEU A 112 2.03 8.08 4.33
CA LEU A 112 1.29 6.83 4.10
C LEU A 112 2.11 5.83 3.28
N ASN A 113 2.80 6.28 2.24
CA ASN A 113 3.67 5.42 1.44
C ASN A 113 4.78 4.79 2.30
N GLU A 114 5.41 5.59 3.15
CA GLU A 114 6.47 5.11 4.03
C GLU A 114 5.97 4.07 5.04
N LEU A 115 4.79 4.25 5.62
CA LEU A 115 4.17 3.26 6.49
C LEU A 115 3.97 1.92 5.77
N LEU A 116 3.41 1.95 4.55
CA LEU A 116 3.21 0.74 3.75
C LEU A 116 4.53 0.06 3.38
N LEU A 117 5.57 0.85 3.02
CA LEU A 117 6.89 0.32 2.70
C LEU A 117 7.57 -0.36 3.89
N ARG A 118 7.39 0.17 5.10
CA ARG A 118 8.06 -0.33 6.30
C ARG A 118 7.33 -1.47 6.98
N LEU A 119 5.99 -1.47 6.93
CA LEU A 119 5.17 -2.34 7.77
C LEU A 119 4.53 -3.52 7.02
N LEU A 120 4.41 -3.44 5.68
CA LEU A 120 3.87 -4.57 4.92
C LEU A 120 4.96 -5.54 4.49
N ALA A 121 4.68 -6.83 4.64
CA ALA A 121 5.46 -7.87 4.01
C ALA A 121 5.33 -7.81 2.48
N ARG A 122 6.32 -8.36 1.76
CA ARG A 122 6.23 -8.50 0.30
C ARG A 122 5.29 -9.65 -0.05
N GLU A 123 4.54 -9.47 -1.13
CA GLU A 123 3.62 -10.47 -1.70
C GLU A 123 2.55 -10.99 -0.71
N ASP A 124 2.19 -10.15 0.26
CA ASP A 124 1.09 -10.41 1.19
C ASP A 124 -0.09 -9.49 0.85
N PRO A 125 -1.20 -10.03 0.31
CA PRO A 125 -2.33 -9.22 -0.16
C PRO A 125 -3.17 -8.68 1.00
N HIS A 126 -3.38 -7.36 1.01
CA HIS A 126 -4.27 -6.66 1.92
C HIS A 126 -5.29 -5.81 1.15
N PRO A 127 -6.30 -6.42 0.48
CA PRO A 127 -7.22 -5.67 -0.39
C PRO A 127 -8.02 -4.59 0.36
N ALA A 128 -8.41 -4.85 1.60
CA ALA A 128 -9.11 -3.88 2.42
C ALA A 128 -8.24 -2.67 2.81
N LEU A 129 -6.92 -2.88 3.00
CA LEU A 129 -5.97 -1.80 3.24
C LEU A 129 -5.67 -1.02 1.95
N PHE A 130 -5.63 -1.69 0.80
CA PHE A 130 -5.51 -1.03 -0.50
C PHE A 130 -6.68 -0.07 -0.75
N ASP A 131 -7.91 -0.50 -0.48
CA ASP A 131 -9.09 0.32 -0.63
C ASP A 131 -9.09 1.49 0.40
N ALA A 132 -8.63 1.25 1.63
CA ALA A 132 -8.45 2.30 2.65
C ALA A 132 -7.38 3.33 2.26
N TYR A 133 -6.27 2.90 1.64
CA TYR A 133 -5.26 3.79 1.11
C TYR A 133 -5.81 4.69 -0.01
N ALA A 134 -6.53 4.12 -0.96
CA ALA A 134 -7.18 4.88 -2.03
C ALA A 134 -8.14 5.94 -1.47
N HIS A 135 -8.92 5.58 -0.44
CA HIS A 135 -9.83 6.50 0.23
C HIS A 135 -9.09 7.61 1.00
N ALA A 136 -8.02 7.25 1.72
CA ALA A 136 -7.19 8.22 2.44
C ALA A 136 -6.58 9.26 1.49
N LEU A 137 -6.06 8.85 0.33
CA LEU A 137 -5.54 9.79 -0.69
C LEU A 137 -6.63 10.78 -1.17
N THR A 138 -7.86 10.29 -1.37
CA THR A 138 -8.99 11.13 -1.76
C THR A 138 -9.30 12.19 -0.70
N LEU A 139 -9.33 11.77 0.58
CA LEU A 139 -9.59 12.68 1.70
C LEU A 139 -8.46 13.70 1.90
N LEU A 140 -7.19 13.27 1.78
CA LEU A 140 -6.04 14.16 1.89
C LEU A 140 -6.04 15.22 0.77
N ALA A 141 -6.46 14.86 -0.44
CA ALA A 141 -6.54 15.79 -1.56
C ALA A 141 -7.67 16.84 -1.39
N ALA A 142 -8.72 16.49 -0.65
CA ALA A 142 -9.89 17.34 -0.44
C ALA A 142 -9.85 18.16 0.86
N ALA A 143 -9.08 17.72 1.87
CA ALA A 143 -9.02 18.33 3.19
C ALA A 143 -7.96 19.44 3.27
N ASP A 144 -8.17 20.37 4.19
CA ASP A 144 -7.14 21.28 4.67
C ASP A 144 -6.21 20.60 5.68
N GLU A 145 -5.21 21.34 6.15
CA GLU A 145 -4.20 20.82 7.10
C GLU A 145 -4.82 20.29 8.41
N ALA A 146 -5.88 20.91 8.92
CA ALA A 146 -6.58 20.44 10.12
C ALA A 146 -7.29 19.11 9.90
N GLY A 147 -7.76 18.84 8.67
CA GLY A 147 -8.42 17.61 8.29
C GLY A 147 -7.48 16.42 8.07
N TRP A 148 -6.17 16.63 7.89
CA TRP A 148 -5.25 15.51 7.60
C TRP A 148 -5.04 14.59 8.79
N GLN A 149 -4.95 15.11 10.01
CA GLN A 149 -4.68 14.30 11.21
C GLN A 149 -5.71 13.18 11.43
N PRO A 150 -7.03 13.43 11.36
CA PRO A 150 -8.01 12.35 11.46
C PRO A 150 -7.85 11.28 10.37
N VAL A 151 -7.55 11.70 9.13
CA VAL A 151 -7.34 10.77 8.01
C VAL A 151 -6.14 9.86 8.27
N LEU A 152 -5.02 10.44 8.71
CA LEU A 152 -3.81 9.69 9.03
C LEU A 152 -4.05 8.70 10.18
N ARG A 153 -4.69 9.15 11.27
CA ARG A 153 -5.00 8.27 12.42
C ARG A 153 -5.93 7.11 12.03
N ALA A 154 -6.95 7.39 11.22
CA ALA A 154 -7.85 6.35 10.73
C ALA A 154 -7.11 5.30 9.88
N PHE A 155 -6.22 5.75 9.00
CA PHE A 155 -5.41 4.85 8.18
C PHE A 155 -4.42 4.04 9.02
N GLU A 156 -3.71 4.65 9.96
CA GLU A 156 -2.77 3.97 10.88
C GLU A 156 -3.47 2.87 11.69
N LEU A 157 -4.64 3.16 12.26
CA LEU A 157 -5.43 2.16 12.98
C LEU A 157 -5.85 1.00 12.07
N ARG A 158 -6.22 1.30 10.83
CA ARG A 158 -6.54 0.27 9.84
C ARG A 158 -5.32 -0.58 9.51
N LEU A 159 -4.16 0.03 9.28
CA LEU A 159 -2.91 -0.66 9.00
C LEU A 159 -2.52 -1.60 10.16
N LEU A 160 -2.52 -1.10 11.39
CA LEU A 160 -2.22 -1.90 12.57
C LEU A 160 -3.18 -3.08 12.76
N ARG A 161 -4.45 -2.89 12.40
CA ARG A 161 -5.46 -3.95 12.44
C ARG A 161 -5.19 -5.01 11.37
N GLU A 162 -4.91 -4.61 10.13
CA GLU A 162 -4.65 -5.52 9.01
C GLU A 162 -3.35 -6.32 9.21
N THR A 163 -2.35 -5.72 9.87
CA THR A 163 -1.09 -6.40 10.22
C THR A 163 -1.19 -7.23 11.52
N GLY A 164 -2.35 -7.23 12.18
CA GLY A 164 -2.57 -8.02 13.41
C GLY A 164 -1.87 -7.48 14.66
N VAL A 165 -1.31 -6.26 14.60
CA VAL A 165 -0.59 -5.65 15.73
C VAL A 165 -1.53 -4.89 16.68
N LEU A 166 -2.68 -4.42 16.17
CA LEU A 166 -3.64 -3.67 16.98
C LEU A 166 -4.39 -4.63 17.92
N PRO A 167 -4.35 -4.43 19.24
CA PRO A 167 -5.15 -5.20 20.18
C PRO A 167 -6.65 -4.91 20.01
N GLU A 168 -7.51 -5.76 20.55
CA GLU A 168 -8.95 -5.49 20.58
C GLU A 168 -9.23 -4.23 21.42
N LEU A 169 -9.77 -3.20 20.78
CA LEU A 169 -10.00 -1.89 21.40
C LEU A 169 -11.27 -1.84 22.27
N ALA A 170 -12.11 -2.89 22.26
CA ALA A 170 -13.33 -2.96 23.05
C ALA A 170 -13.12 -3.51 24.45
N ARG A 171 -11.90 -3.96 24.77
CA ARG A 171 -11.56 -4.62 26.05
C ARG A 171 -10.22 -4.14 26.58
N VAL A 172 -10.08 -4.18 27.90
CA VAL A 172 -8.77 -4.04 28.56
C VAL A 172 -7.93 -5.27 28.21
N THR A 173 -6.75 -5.09 27.63
CA THR A 173 -5.98 -6.20 27.04
C THR A 173 -5.60 -7.27 28.08
N LEU A 174 -5.14 -6.88 29.25
CA LEU A 174 -4.70 -7.83 30.27
C LEU A 174 -5.84 -8.53 31.01
N THR A 175 -6.92 -7.81 31.31
CA THR A 175 -8.02 -8.36 32.14
C THR A 175 -9.17 -8.89 31.31
N GLN A 176 -9.20 -8.64 30.00
CA GLN A 176 -10.27 -8.99 29.07
C GLN A 176 -11.65 -8.42 29.48
N GLN A 177 -11.68 -7.47 30.39
CA GLN A 177 -12.92 -6.80 30.79
C GLN A 177 -13.37 -5.80 29.70
N PRO A 178 -14.67 -5.73 29.41
CA PRO A 178 -15.18 -4.75 28.47
C PRO A 178 -14.94 -3.33 28.97
N LEU A 179 -14.69 -2.39 28.03
CA LEU A 179 -14.55 -0.99 28.38
C LEU A 179 -15.88 -0.44 28.93
N ARG A 180 -15.79 0.43 29.93
CA ARG A 180 -16.94 1.09 30.55
C ARG A 180 -17.07 2.50 30.03
N ALA A 181 -18.27 2.90 29.62
CA ALA A 181 -18.56 4.27 29.22
C ALA A 181 -18.22 5.25 30.36
N GLY A 182 -17.63 6.38 30.02
CA GLY A 182 -17.22 7.40 31.01
C GLY A 182 -15.90 7.14 31.71
N SER A 183 -15.25 5.99 31.51
CA SER A 183 -13.91 5.72 32.02
C SER A 183 -12.85 6.11 30.98
N ALA A 184 -11.67 6.51 31.45
CA ALA A 184 -10.53 6.85 30.58
C ALA A 184 -9.62 5.62 30.42
N TYR A 185 -9.17 5.39 29.20
CA TYR A 185 -8.25 4.31 28.85
C TYR A 185 -7.08 4.85 28.04
N THR A 186 -5.96 4.17 28.10
CA THR A 186 -4.76 4.47 27.32
C THR A 186 -4.38 3.24 26.50
N LEU A 187 -3.89 3.47 25.29
CA LEU A 187 -3.28 2.43 24.48
C LEU A 187 -1.75 2.51 24.65
N GLN A 188 -1.16 1.43 25.17
CA GLN A 188 0.28 1.31 25.37
C GLN A 188 0.85 0.25 24.43
N PRO A 189 2.03 0.46 23.81
CA PRO A 189 2.59 -0.46 22.82
C PRO A 189 2.74 -1.90 23.32
N GLU A 190 3.16 -2.09 24.57
CA GLU A 190 3.46 -3.41 25.12
C GLU A 190 2.30 -4.02 25.94
N ALA A 191 1.46 -3.17 26.54
CA ALA A 191 0.37 -3.61 27.42
C ALA A 191 -1.02 -3.54 26.76
N GLY A 192 -1.11 -2.96 25.57
CA GLY A 192 -2.39 -2.77 24.88
C GLY A 192 -3.28 -1.74 25.56
N VAL A 193 -4.58 -2.00 25.58
CA VAL A 193 -5.57 -1.12 26.23
C VAL A 193 -5.54 -1.31 27.74
N CYS A 194 -5.21 -0.24 28.46
CA CYS A 194 -5.13 -0.19 29.94
C CYS A 194 -6.09 0.85 30.51
N ALA A 195 -6.65 0.58 31.68
CA ALA A 195 -7.38 1.61 32.41
C ALA A 195 -6.42 2.74 32.80
N SER A 196 -6.80 3.98 32.53
CA SER A 196 -6.00 5.14 32.97
C SER A 196 -6.15 5.34 34.46
N SER A 197 -5.06 5.28 35.19
CA SER A 197 -5.03 5.55 36.63
C SER A 197 -5.02 7.06 36.96
N SER A 198 -5.09 7.93 35.95
CA SER A 198 -4.95 9.36 36.12
C SER A 198 -6.31 10.01 36.35
N GLY A 199 -6.49 10.58 37.55
CA GLY A 199 -7.33 11.75 37.75
C GLY A 199 -6.84 12.93 36.86
N PRO A 200 -7.57 14.07 36.76
CA PRO A 200 -7.34 15.12 35.76
C PRO A 200 -6.02 15.87 36.05
N GLY A 201 -4.92 15.33 35.53
CA GLY A 201 -3.59 15.94 35.59
C GLY A 201 -2.93 15.79 34.22
N ILE A 202 -2.64 16.91 33.60
CA ILE A 202 -2.03 17.10 32.29
C ILE A 202 -0.67 16.38 32.24
N SER A 203 -0.55 15.36 31.39
CA SER A 203 0.76 14.88 30.91
C SER A 203 0.69 14.70 29.41
N SER A 204 1.44 15.53 28.73
CA SER A 204 1.67 15.52 27.29
C SER A 204 2.37 14.23 26.89
N SER A 205 1.72 13.38 26.11
CA SER A 205 2.20 12.36 25.17
C SER A 205 1.42 11.05 25.11
N VAL A 206 0.18 10.98 25.62
CA VAL A 206 -0.64 9.77 25.53
C VAL A 206 -1.94 10.10 24.82
N GLN A 207 -2.15 9.51 23.64
CA GLN A 207 -3.43 9.63 22.93
C GLN A 207 -4.52 8.90 23.73
N SER A 208 -5.45 9.64 24.35
CA SER A 208 -6.59 9.07 25.04
C SER A 208 -7.68 8.69 24.03
N VAL A 209 -8.06 7.42 24.02
CA VAL A 209 -9.25 6.93 23.32
C VAL A 209 -10.43 7.07 24.28
N ARG A 210 -11.43 7.88 23.94
CA ARG A 210 -12.70 7.94 24.65
C ARG A 210 -13.68 6.93 24.05
N ALA A 211 -14.26 6.11 24.89
CA ALA A 211 -15.33 5.19 24.52
C ALA A 211 -16.69 5.91 24.42
#